data_c8814e3eafafdc92eb51f2565c129538
#
_entry.id   c8814e3eafafdc92eb51f2565c129538
#
_cell.length_a   1.000
_cell.length_b   1.000
_cell.length_c   1.000
_cell.angle_alpha   90.00
_cell.angle_beta   90.00
_cell.angle_gamma   90.00
#
_symmetry.space_group_name_H-M   'P 1'
#
loop_
_entity.id
_entity.type
_entity.pdbx_description
1 polymer ?
#
loop_
_entity_poly.entity_id
_entity_poly.type
_entity_poly.pdbx_seq_one_letter_code
_entity_poly.pdbx_strand_id
1 'polypeptide(L)'
;MGKYNRIGFACIFLLSSMLSGCKGVEEEPVTITVIHAWGGMEADHVAMRDIYEGFEKENSDIRLQLISMPTRKEMLWKVEDMIMVGDTPDIVIFSGMGQNQTYGFMVDNEMALDLMPYLEKDTEFANSISDANLEYWTTDENHLFTVTDVLSLSGGYWYNEEIFQQAEIQKIPETWEEFWTMCETLRSWTEKQGLDILPLQPSGEGYLYFMDHILADLGDNTSSGIRGHKITAGKENLEYVVNQLRQIYQFSTSESEGYTYLDETSLFNEGKVAIYVNGVWGAPMISDNISAGYALLPSVSGTSISCESACLGYVLGNSGNADREDASIRFLKYMLSEPVQTRIVRETEQIPVNPQIELEDYADEKPRMYQAASLVMNADRKIDVPDNLWTASQKTIFTGNILDVLSGKQSEQIG
;
A
#
# COMPACT_ATOMS: atom_id res chain seq x y z
N MET A 1 87.73 -54.28 -0.60
CA MET A 1 88.70 -53.25 -0.95
C MET A 1 88.02 -52.35 -2.02
N GLY A 2 87.30 -51.39 -1.67
CA GLY A 2 86.54 -50.58 -2.55
C GLY A 2 86.84 -49.12 -2.37
N LYS A 3 87.13 -48.44 -3.42
CA LYS A 3 87.43 -47.01 -3.48
C LYS A 3 86.08 -46.24 -3.67
N TYR A 4 85.79 -45.33 -2.75
CA TYR A 4 84.66 -44.40 -2.90
C TYR A 4 85.10 -43.18 -3.72
N ASN A 5 84.39 -42.94 -4.82
CA ASN A 5 84.45 -41.66 -5.56
C ASN A 5 83.39 -40.74 -5.05
N ARG A 6 83.75 -39.56 -4.57
CA ARG A 6 82.87 -38.45 -4.23
C ARG A 6 82.57 -37.62 -5.48
N ILE A 7 81.36 -37.56 -5.88
CA ILE A 7 80.83 -36.60 -6.87
C ILE A 7 80.20 -35.49 -6.13
N GLY A 8 80.70 -34.26 -6.28
CA GLY A 8 80.10 -33.06 -5.70
C GLY A 8 78.93 -32.60 -6.51
N PHE A 9 77.81 -32.39 -5.84
CA PHE A 9 76.63 -31.72 -6.41
C PHE A 9 76.75 -30.24 -6.09
N ALA A 10 76.84 -29.39 -7.13
CA ALA A 10 76.68 -27.94 -7.01
C ALA A 10 75.15 -27.61 -6.95
N CYS A 11 74.76 -27.10 -5.83
CA CYS A 11 73.36 -26.51 -5.70
C CYS A 11 73.32 -25.15 -6.37
N ILE A 12 72.69 -25.08 -7.51
CA ILE A 12 72.29 -23.83 -8.12
C ILE A 12 70.99 -23.38 -7.43
N PHE A 13 71.12 -22.31 -6.61
CA PHE A 13 69.94 -21.63 -6.04
C PHE A 13 69.32 -20.79 -7.15
N LEU A 14 68.18 -21.24 -7.70
CA LEU A 14 67.23 -20.42 -8.50
C LEU A 14 66.40 -19.62 -7.52
N LEU A 15 66.65 -18.31 -7.42
CA LEU A 15 65.74 -17.35 -6.84
C LEU A 15 64.54 -17.22 -7.78
N SER A 16 63.45 -17.96 -7.53
CA SER A 16 62.17 -17.68 -8.09
C SER A 16 61.50 -16.55 -7.27
N SER A 17 61.53 -15.34 -7.82
CA SER A 17 60.72 -14.21 -7.34
C SER A 17 59.24 -14.59 -7.39
N MET A 18 58.67 -14.95 -6.26
CA MET A 18 57.20 -15.00 -6.09
C MET A 18 56.66 -13.57 -6.16
N LEU A 19 56.21 -13.20 -7.31
CA LEU A 19 55.22 -12.15 -7.44
C LEU A 19 53.89 -12.68 -6.83
N SER A 20 53.73 -12.55 -5.53
CA SER A 20 52.45 -12.64 -4.88
C SER A 20 51.62 -11.43 -5.35
N GLY A 21 50.87 -11.62 -6.40
CA GLY A 21 49.77 -10.70 -6.69
C GLY A 21 48.85 -10.68 -5.46
N CYS A 22 48.71 -9.54 -4.82
CA CYS A 22 47.58 -9.28 -3.93
C CYS A 22 46.31 -9.49 -4.76
N LYS A 23 45.72 -10.69 -4.71
CA LYS A 23 44.30 -10.80 -4.94
C LYS A 23 43.67 -9.98 -3.82
N GLY A 24 43.09 -8.84 -4.17
CA GLY A 24 42.19 -8.15 -3.24
C GLY A 24 41.26 -9.20 -2.67
N VAL A 25 41.15 -9.26 -1.37
CA VAL A 25 40.09 -9.99 -0.72
C VAL A 25 38.81 -9.27 -1.22
N GLU A 26 38.05 -9.89 -2.12
CA GLU A 26 36.72 -9.42 -2.41
C GLU A 26 35.98 -9.54 -1.07
N GLU A 27 35.65 -8.41 -0.47
CA GLU A 27 34.81 -8.39 0.72
C GLU A 27 33.49 -9.06 0.34
N GLU A 28 33.03 -10.00 1.15
CA GLU A 28 31.71 -10.62 0.93
C GLU A 28 30.63 -9.54 1.03
N PRO A 29 29.63 -9.54 0.13
CA PRO A 29 28.59 -8.53 0.14
C PRO A 29 27.81 -8.57 1.46
N VAL A 30 27.47 -7.38 1.95
CA VAL A 30 26.58 -7.24 3.11
C VAL A 30 25.22 -7.80 2.74
N THR A 31 24.70 -8.76 3.50
CA THR A 31 23.38 -9.34 3.26
C THR A 31 22.36 -8.71 4.20
N ILE A 32 21.29 -8.15 3.64
CA ILE A 32 20.14 -7.63 4.39
C ILE A 32 18.88 -8.44 4.06
N THR A 33 18.08 -8.70 5.08
CA THR A 33 16.80 -9.42 4.97
C THR A 33 15.68 -8.43 4.77
N VAL A 34 14.96 -8.56 3.65
CA VAL A 34 13.82 -7.72 3.30
C VAL A 34 12.56 -8.58 3.24
N ILE A 35 11.57 -8.28 4.06
CA ILE A 35 10.29 -8.98 4.06
C ILE A 35 9.18 -8.09 3.53
N HIS A 36 8.35 -8.62 2.63
CA HIS A 36 7.28 -7.88 1.94
C HIS A 36 6.13 -8.79 1.51
N ALA A 37 4.99 -8.19 1.14
CA ALA A 37 3.77 -8.90 0.72
C ALA A 37 3.59 -8.98 -0.81
N TRP A 38 4.59 -8.64 -1.62
CA TRP A 38 4.55 -8.71 -3.09
C TRP A 38 4.91 -10.13 -3.60
N GLY A 39 4.33 -11.17 -3.00
CA GLY A 39 4.61 -12.57 -3.37
C GLY A 39 3.69 -13.15 -4.42
N GLY A 40 2.67 -12.40 -4.86
CA GLY A 40 1.71 -12.82 -5.88
C GLY A 40 2.27 -12.83 -7.32
N MET A 41 1.37 -13.15 -8.27
CA MET A 41 1.68 -13.19 -9.70
C MET A 41 1.08 -12.00 -10.45
N GLU A 42 0.42 -11.08 -9.77
CA GLU A 42 -0.13 -9.84 -10.27
C GLU A 42 0.99 -8.97 -10.85
N ALA A 43 0.67 -8.15 -11.84
CA ALA A 43 1.68 -7.38 -12.58
C ALA A 43 2.46 -6.40 -11.68
N ASP A 44 1.77 -5.75 -10.75
CA ASP A 44 2.35 -4.85 -9.76
C ASP A 44 3.27 -5.59 -8.78
N HIS A 45 2.87 -6.79 -8.32
CA HIS A 45 3.72 -7.63 -7.48
C HIS A 45 5.02 -8.05 -8.19
N VAL A 46 4.93 -8.40 -9.47
CA VAL A 46 6.11 -8.74 -10.29
C VAL A 46 6.99 -7.50 -10.46
N ALA A 47 6.40 -6.35 -10.82
CA ALA A 47 7.12 -5.10 -11.02
C ALA A 47 7.87 -4.66 -9.75
N MET A 48 7.23 -4.73 -8.58
CA MET A 48 7.88 -4.37 -7.31
C MET A 48 9.07 -5.29 -7.00
N ARG A 49 8.96 -6.59 -7.23
CA ARG A 49 10.10 -7.51 -7.06
C ARG A 49 11.25 -7.20 -8.02
N ASP A 50 10.94 -6.90 -9.29
CA ASP A 50 11.95 -6.51 -10.28
C ASP A 50 12.64 -5.20 -9.88
N ILE A 51 11.92 -4.27 -9.27
CA ILE A 51 12.49 -3.04 -8.71
C ILE A 51 13.47 -3.38 -7.58
N TYR A 52 13.09 -4.24 -6.63
CA TYR A 52 13.98 -4.64 -5.54
C TYR A 52 15.25 -5.35 -6.04
N GLU A 53 15.12 -6.25 -7.00
CA GLU A 53 16.26 -6.90 -7.63
C GLU A 53 17.15 -5.91 -8.41
N GLY A 54 16.59 -4.81 -8.88
CA GLY A 54 17.34 -3.70 -9.50
C GLY A 54 18.36 -3.10 -8.56
N PHE A 55 18.06 -3.00 -7.27
CA PHE A 55 18.96 -2.48 -6.26
C PHE A 55 20.27 -3.28 -6.17
N GLU A 56 20.22 -4.62 -6.16
CA GLU A 56 21.44 -5.45 -6.13
C GLU A 56 22.33 -5.24 -7.37
N LYS A 57 21.72 -4.98 -8.53
CA LYS A 57 22.48 -4.74 -9.77
C LYS A 57 23.27 -3.43 -9.71
N GLU A 58 22.74 -2.44 -8.99
CA GLU A 58 23.38 -1.14 -8.80
C GLU A 58 24.31 -1.11 -7.59
N ASN A 59 24.14 -2.04 -6.63
CA ASN A 59 24.88 -2.12 -5.36
C ASN A 59 25.50 -3.51 -5.19
N SER A 60 26.55 -3.81 -5.95
CA SER A 60 27.16 -5.16 -5.97
C SER A 60 27.79 -5.60 -4.64
N ASP A 61 28.01 -4.66 -3.72
CA ASP A 61 28.49 -4.87 -2.34
C ASP A 61 27.35 -5.22 -1.35
N ILE A 62 26.10 -5.22 -1.80
CA ILE A 62 24.92 -5.58 -1.00
C ILE A 62 24.17 -6.73 -1.67
N ARG A 63 23.66 -7.66 -0.86
CA ARG A 63 22.78 -8.75 -1.28
C ARG A 63 21.44 -8.65 -0.54
N LEU A 64 20.33 -8.81 -1.26
CA LEU A 64 19.00 -8.89 -0.68
C LEU A 64 18.60 -10.34 -0.44
N GLN A 65 18.27 -10.67 0.80
CA GLN A 65 17.51 -11.88 1.11
C GLN A 65 16.02 -11.52 1.13
N LEU A 66 15.37 -11.63 -0.03
CA LEU A 66 13.93 -11.31 -0.15
C LEU A 66 13.07 -12.44 0.44
N ILE A 67 12.20 -12.08 1.38
CA ILE A 67 11.16 -12.96 1.91
C ILE A 67 9.82 -12.45 1.37
N SER A 68 9.41 -13.04 0.24
CA SER A 68 8.19 -12.64 -0.48
C SER A 68 7.00 -13.44 0.04
N MET A 69 6.08 -12.77 0.72
CA MET A 69 4.86 -13.41 1.23
C MET A 69 3.68 -13.15 0.28
N PRO A 70 2.78 -14.11 0.09
CA PRO A 70 1.66 -13.96 -0.85
C PRO A 70 0.59 -12.99 -0.36
N THR A 71 0.47 -12.78 0.96
CA THR A 71 -0.50 -11.87 1.55
C THR A 71 0.11 -11.05 2.69
N ARG A 72 -0.50 -9.89 2.96
CA ARG A 72 -0.12 -9.04 4.10
C ARG A 72 -0.26 -9.77 5.44
N LYS A 73 -1.29 -10.59 5.59
CA LYS A 73 -1.54 -11.37 6.80
C LYS A 73 -0.42 -12.38 7.08
N GLU A 74 0.00 -13.11 6.05
CA GLU A 74 1.10 -14.07 6.17
C GLU A 74 2.44 -13.37 6.39
N MET A 75 2.64 -12.20 5.79
CA MET A 75 3.81 -11.37 6.05
C MET A 75 3.87 -10.95 7.52
N LEU A 76 2.78 -10.45 8.10
CA LEU A 76 2.72 -10.08 9.51
C LEU A 76 3.08 -11.24 10.43
N TRP A 77 2.47 -12.40 10.21
CA TRP A 77 2.79 -13.60 11.01
C TRP A 77 4.26 -13.97 10.90
N LYS A 78 4.83 -13.85 9.69
CA LYS A 78 6.25 -14.13 9.51
C LYS A 78 7.15 -13.14 10.24
N VAL A 79 6.82 -11.85 10.21
CA VAL A 79 7.54 -10.80 10.95
C VAL A 79 7.46 -11.07 12.47
N GLU A 80 6.27 -11.39 12.98
CA GLU A 80 6.04 -11.70 14.40
C GLU A 80 6.84 -12.94 14.83
N ASP A 81 6.83 -14.01 14.03
CA ASP A 81 7.64 -15.21 14.28
C ASP A 81 9.14 -14.89 14.34
N MET A 82 9.64 -14.06 13.41
CA MET A 82 11.05 -13.67 13.38
C MET A 82 11.42 -12.83 14.62
N ILE A 83 10.59 -11.87 14.98
CA ILE A 83 10.80 -11.04 16.18
C ILE A 83 10.81 -11.90 17.46
N MET A 84 9.90 -12.87 17.58
CA MET A 84 9.81 -13.74 18.76
C MET A 84 11.07 -14.60 18.98
N VAL A 85 11.78 -14.94 17.92
CA VAL A 85 13.05 -15.70 18.03
C VAL A 85 14.29 -14.80 18.07
N GLY A 86 14.10 -13.46 18.06
CA GLY A 86 15.18 -12.49 18.10
C GLY A 86 15.89 -12.28 16.77
N ASP A 87 15.25 -12.65 15.66
CA ASP A 87 15.75 -12.48 14.29
C ASP A 87 14.95 -11.36 13.60
N THR A 88 15.17 -10.11 14.03
CA THR A 88 14.49 -8.95 13.46
C THR A 88 14.97 -8.74 12.01
N PRO A 89 14.05 -8.67 11.02
CA PRO A 89 14.40 -8.33 9.64
C PRO A 89 15.12 -6.97 9.54
N ASP A 90 16.03 -6.82 8.57
CA ASP A 90 16.65 -5.52 8.32
C ASP A 90 15.67 -4.52 7.74
N ILE A 91 14.72 -4.99 6.94
CA ILE A 91 13.65 -4.16 6.37
C ILE A 91 12.34 -4.94 6.41
N VAL A 92 11.32 -4.33 6.98
CA VAL A 92 9.92 -4.76 6.86
C VAL A 92 9.19 -3.76 5.99
N ILE A 93 8.67 -4.22 4.85
CA ILE A 93 7.87 -3.37 3.96
C ILE A 93 6.41 -3.63 4.26
N PHE A 94 5.87 -2.83 5.17
CA PHE A 94 4.44 -2.81 5.42
C PHE A 94 3.75 -2.16 4.20
N SER A 95 2.66 -2.74 3.76
CA SER A 95 1.88 -2.20 2.65
C SER A 95 0.43 -2.07 3.07
N GLY A 96 0.07 -0.88 3.54
CA GLY A 96 -1.30 -0.57 3.93
C GLY A 96 -1.62 -0.78 5.40
N MET A 97 -2.87 -0.91 5.69
CA MET A 97 -3.53 -0.64 6.95
C MET A 97 -3.61 -1.87 7.88
N GLY A 98 -3.86 -1.66 9.17
CA GLY A 98 -4.04 -2.75 10.15
C GLY A 98 -2.75 -3.39 10.64
N GLN A 99 -1.60 -2.79 10.36
CA GLN A 99 -0.28 -3.32 10.72
C GLN A 99 0.36 -2.54 11.88
N ASN A 100 -0.34 -1.52 12.37
CA ASN A 100 0.15 -0.60 13.39
C ASN A 100 0.54 -1.28 14.70
N GLN A 101 -0.05 -2.43 15.04
CA GLN A 101 0.27 -3.16 16.25
C GLN A 101 1.69 -3.74 16.20
N THR A 102 2.05 -4.39 15.11
CA THR A 102 3.41 -4.93 14.92
C THR A 102 4.43 -3.81 14.79
N TYR A 103 4.10 -2.75 14.05
CA TYR A 103 4.92 -1.54 13.97
C TYR A 103 5.15 -0.91 15.36
N GLY A 104 4.08 -0.65 16.12
CA GLY A 104 4.18 -0.09 17.46
C GLY A 104 5.03 -0.96 18.39
N PHE A 105 4.88 -2.29 18.29
CA PHE A 105 5.72 -3.21 19.04
C PHE A 105 7.21 -3.08 18.68
N MET A 106 7.54 -2.93 17.39
CA MET A 106 8.94 -2.74 16.95
C MET A 106 9.50 -1.42 17.47
N VAL A 107 8.72 -0.34 17.46
CA VAL A 107 9.13 0.97 17.99
C VAL A 107 9.30 0.93 19.49
N ASP A 108 8.32 0.42 20.24
CA ASP A 108 8.32 0.38 21.70
C ASP A 108 9.44 -0.49 22.29
N ASN A 109 9.94 -1.45 21.51
CA ASN A 109 11.03 -2.35 21.91
C ASN A 109 12.38 -2.01 21.25
N GLU A 110 12.54 -0.80 20.72
CA GLU A 110 13.78 -0.30 20.10
C GLU A 110 14.27 -1.17 18.94
N MET A 111 13.37 -1.88 18.26
CA MET A 111 13.68 -2.74 17.10
C MET A 111 13.63 -1.99 15.78
N ALA A 112 13.03 -0.80 15.75
CA ALA A 112 12.96 0.06 14.59
C ALA A 112 14.09 1.11 14.62
N LEU A 113 14.76 1.30 13.48
CA LEU A 113 15.81 2.29 13.32
C LEU A 113 15.17 3.69 13.18
N ASP A 114 15.66 4.65 13.95
CA ASP A 114 15.28 6.05 13.77
C ASP A 114 15.94 6.64 12.53
N LEU A 115 15.14 7.09 11.57
CA LEU A 115 15.59 7.64 10.30
C LEU A 115 15.98 9.12 10.41
N MET A 116 15.50 9.85 11.42
CA MET A 116 15.72 11.29 11.54
C MET A 116 17.21 11.67 11.50
N PRO A 117 18.13 10.99 12.22
CA PRO A 117 19.57 11.30 12.16
C PRO A 117 20.21 11.12 10.77
N TYR A 118 19.60 10.31 9.89
CA TYR A 118 20.06 10.13 8.51
C TYR A 118 19.56 11.23 7.60
N LEU A 119 18.33 11.70 7.79
CA LEU A 119 17.75 12.82 7.05
C LEU A 119 18.48 14.13 7.36
N GLU A 120 18.84 14.36 8.62
CA GLU A 120 19.60 15.53 9.04
C GLU A 120 20.99 15.65 8.39
N LYS A 121 21.60 14.51 8.04
CA LYS A 121 22.93 14.42 7.43
C LYS A 121 22.90 14.44 5.91
N ASP A 122 21.77 14.10 5.31
CA ASP A 122 21.61 13.92 3.87
C ASP A 122 20.37 14.68 3.37
N THR A 123 20.63 15.89 2.84
CA THR A 123 19.56 16.75 2.33
C THR A 123 18.88 16.19 1.07
N GLU A 124 19.60 15.43 0.24
CA GLU A 124 19.02 14.80 -0.95
C GLU A 124 18.02 13.73 -0.55
N PHE A 125 18.39 12.90 0.43
CA PHE A 125 17.50 11.92 1.01
C PHE A 125 16.27 12.57 1.67
N ALA A 126 16.47 13.64 2.46
CA ALA A 126 15.36 14.35 3.07
C ALA A 126 14.39 14.92 2.01
N ASN A 127 14.91 15.48 0.92
CA ASN A 127 14.12 16.05 -0.17
C ASN A 127 13.40 14.98 -1.05
N SER A 128 13.75 13.71 -0.93
CA SER A 128 13.05 12.63 -1.64
C SER A 128 11.78 12.14 -0.91
N ILE A 129 11.51 12.67 0.28
CA ILE A 129 10.37 12.31 1.11
C ILE A 129 9.38 13.48 1.12
N SER A 130 8.13 13.24 0.77
CA SER A 130 7.10 14.28 0.79
C SER A 130 6.82 14.81 2.19
N ASP A 131 6.43 16.07 2.30
CA ASP A 131 6.02 16.70 3.55
C ASP A 131 4.87 15.92 4.22
N ALA A 132 3.92 15.41 3.43
CA ALA A 132 2.83 14.57 3.92
C ALA A 132 3.31 13.30 4.62
N ASN A 133 4.36 12.66 4.09
CA ASN A 133 4.97 11.48 4.68
C ASN A 133 5.67 11.81 6.02
N LEU A 134 6.45 12.91 6.02
CA LEU A 134 7.13 13.39 7.23
C LEU A 134 6.14 13.84 8.31
N GLU A 135 5.13 14.63 7.95
CA GLU A 135 4.09 15.09 8.88
C GLU A 135 3.33 13.90 9.49
N TYR A 136 3.08 12.88 8.67
CA TYR A 136 2.35 11.70 9.11
C TYR A 136 3.11 10.87 10.15
N TRP A 137 4.39 10.62 9.93
CA TRP A 137 5.12 9.62 10.68
C TRP A 137 6.15 10.17 11.68
N THR A 138 6.49 11.48 11.64
CA THR A 138 7.37 12.07 12.64
C THR A 138 6.70 12.12 13.99
N THR A 139 7.34 11.57 15.04
CA THR A 139 6.80 11.57 16.40
C THR A 139 6.89 12.94 17.05
N ASP A 140 6.15 13.17 18.16
CA ASP A 140 6.22 14.43 18.91
C ASP A 140 7.62 14.72 19.46
N GLU A 141 8.42 13.66 19.70
CA GLU A 141 9.82 13.70 20.10
C GLU A 141 10.80 13.87 18.93
N ASN A 142 10.30 14.10 17.71
CA ASN A 142 11.10 14.27 16.51
C ASN A 142 11.86 13.01 16.07
N HIS A 143 11.26 11.83 16.21
CA HIS A 143 11.74 10.57 15.65
C HIS A 143 10.93 10.17 14.43
N LEU A 144 11.56 9.45 13.50
CA LEU A 144 10.91 8.91 12.30
C LEU A 144 11.30 7.44 12.13
N PHE A 145 10.35 6.51 12.31
CA PHE A 145 10.61 5.06 12.26
C PHE A 145 10.07 4.38 11.00
N THR A 146 9.38 5.11 10.16
CA THR A 146 8.84 4.59 8.90
C THR A 146 8.66 5.69 7.88
N VAL A 147 8.80 5.35 6.62
CA VAL A 147 8.37 6.15 5.47
C VAL A 147 7.74 5.21 4.45
N THR A 148 6.77 5.70 3.68
CA THR A 148 6.20 4.94 2.56
C THR A 148 6.83 5.39 1.25
N ASP A 149 6.76 4.53 0.24
CA ASP A 149 7.17 4.83 -1.14
C ASP A 149 5.98 5.19 -2.06
N VAL A 150 4.75 5.03 -1.55
CA VAL A 150 3.53 5.35 -2.28
C VAL A 150 2.48 6.00 -1.37
N LEU A 151 1.68 6.91 -1.92
CA LEU A 151 0.51 7.46 -1.25
C LEU A 151 -0.74 6.64 -1.56
N SER A 152 -1.58 6.48 -0.55
CA SER A 152 -2.91 5.90 -0.71
C SER A 152 -3.92 7.01 -0.93
N LEU A 153 -4.53 7.05 -2.11
CA LEU A 153 -5.56 8.00 -2.49
C LEU A 153 -6.89 7.27 -2.70
N SER A 154 -7.94 7.65 -1.96
CA SER A 154 -9.24 7.00 -1.98
C SER A 154 -10.40 7.94 -1.63
N GLY A 155 -11.53 7.38 -1.23
CA GLY A 155 -12.75 8.12 -0.93
C GLY A 155 -13.65 8.25 -2.16
N GLY A 156 -13.49 7.35 -3.14
CA GLY A 156 -14.28 7.35 -4.35
C GLY A 156 -14.65 5.96 -4.84
N TYR A 157 -15.18 5.92 -6.04
CA TYR A 157 -15.58 4.70 -6.73
C TYR A 157 -15.32 4.80 -8.23
N TRP A 158 -15.02 3.68 -8.83
CA TRP A 158 -14.99 3.50 -10.28
C TRP A 158 -16.41 3.22 -10.79
N TYR A 159 -16.76 3.75 -11.93
CA TYR A 159 -18.05 3.48 -12.56
C TYR A 159 -17.86 3.12 -14.03
N ASN A 160 -18.70 2.22 -14.53
CA ASN A 160 -18.70 1.84 -15.94
C ASN A 160 -19.45 2.91 -16.75
N GLU A 161 -18.72 3.68 -17.55
CA GLU A 161 -19.24 4.80 -18.32
C GLU A 161 -20.30 4.36 -19.34
N GLU A 162 -20.14 3.17 -19.96
CA GLU A 162 -21.11 2.65 -20.91
C GLU A 162 -22.44 2.31 -20.23
N ILE A 163 -22.39 1.68 -19.06
CA ILE A 163 -23.61 1.39 -18.27
C ILE A 163 -24.28 2.69 -17.84
N PHE A 164 -23.52 3.67 -17.36
CA PHE A 164 -24.04 4.97 -16.96
C PHE A 164 -24.71 5.69 -18.14
N GLN A 165 -24.06 5.69 -19.29
CA GLN A 165 -24.62 6.28 -20.52
C GLN A 165 -25.91 5.60 -20.95
N GLN A 166 -25.96 4.26 -20.95
CA GLN A 166 -27.13 3.49 -21.35
C GLN A 166 -28.31 3.64 -20.35
N ALA A 167 -27.99 3.81 -19.07
CA ALA A 167 -28.97 4.10 -18.01
C ALA A 167 -29.35 5.58 -17.93
N GLU A 168 -28.85 6.43 -18.83
CA GLU A 168 -29.09 7.87 -18.90
C GLU A 168 -28.67 8.64 -17.63
N ILE A 169 -27.65 8.14 -16.89
CA ILE A 169 -27.06 8.85 -15.75
C ILE A 169 -26.23 10.03 -16.28
N GLN A 170 -26.68 11.24 -16.01
CA GLN A 170 -26.07 12.47 -16.56
C GLN A 170 -25.21 13.24 -15.55
N LYS A 171 -25.40 12.98 -14.26
CA LYS A 171 -24.71 13.67 -13.17
C LYS A 171 -24.16 12.68 -12.17
N ILE A 172 -22.92 12.88 -11.79
CA ILE A 172 -22.32 12.20 -10.65
C ILE A 172 -22.93 12.76 -9.36
N PRO A 173 -23.40 11.92 -8.43
CA PRO A 173 -24.02 12.34 -7.19
C PRO A 173 -23.04 13.03 -6.24
N GLU A 174 -23.43 14.12 -5.63
CA GLU A 174 -22.67 14.86 -4.61
C GLU A 174 -23.18 14.55 -3.19
N THR A 175 -24.46 14.15 -3.07
CA THR A 175 -25.09 13.79 -1.80
C THR A 175 -25.54 12.35 -1.77
N TRP A 176 -25.71 11.78 -0.59
CA TRP A 176 -26.18 10.40 -0.43
C TRP A 176 -27.59 10.19 -1.02
N GLU A 177 -28.46 11.18 -0.96
CA GLU A 177 -29.80 11.10 -1.57
C GLU A 177 -29.71 10.99 -3.10
N GLU A 178 -28.84 11.77 -3.74
CA GLU A 178 -28.58 11.66 -5.17
C GLU A 178 -27.97 10.30 -5.53
N PHE A 179 -27.06 9.77 -4.69
CA PHE A 179 -26.43 8.45 -4.89
C PHE A 179 -27.47 7.33 -4.84
N TRP A 180 -28.39 7.36 -3.87
CA TRP A 180 -29.49 6.39 -3.80
C TRP A 180 -30.41 6.48 -5.02
N THR A 181 -30.73 7.69 -5.45
CA THR A 181 -31.54 7.92 -6.66
C THR A 181 -30.84 7.36 -7.90
N MET A 182 -29.53 7.53 -8.01
CA MET A 182 -28.73 6.96 -9.10
C MET A 182 -28.75 5.42 -9.06
N CYS A 183 -28.51 4.81 -7.90
CA CYS A 183 -28.56 3.34 -7.76
C CYS A 183 -29.95 2.77 -8.10
N GLU A 184 -31.02 3.46 -7.70
CA GLU A 184 -32.40 3.08 -8.07
C GLU A 184 -32.66 3.19 -9.57
N THR A 185 -32.11 4.23 -10.20
CA THR A 185 -32.20 4.42 -11.67
C THR A 185 -31.47 3.28 -12.39
N LEU A 186 -30.28 2.92 -11.95
CA LEU A 186 -29.51 1.78 -12.48
C LEU A 186 -30.30 0.47 -12.35
N ARG A 187 -30.83 0.18 -11.15
CA ARG A 187 -31.63 -1.03 -10.89
C ARG A 187 -32.88 -1.07 -11.79
N SER A 188 -33.65 0.00 -11.85
CA SER A 188 -34.84 0.09 -12.68
C SER A 188 -34.53 -0.08 -14.16
N TRP A 189 -33.41 0.47 -14.62
CA TRP A 189 -32.96 0.32 -16.01
C TRP A 189 -32.58 -1.13 -16.31
N THR A 190 -31.78 -1.79 -15.44
CA THR A 190 -31.38 -3.20 -15.66
C THR A 190 -32.58 -4.14 -15.65
N GLU A 191 -33.52 -3.96 -14.73
CA GLU A 191 -34.77 -4.73 -14.66
C GLU A 191 -35.62 -4.56 -15.94
N LYS A 192 -35.76 -3.34 -16.42
CA LYS A 192 -36.52 -3.03 -17.64
C LYS A 192 -35.87 -3.65 -18.88
N GLN A 193 -34.57 -3.72 -18.94
CA GLN A 193 -33.80 -4.31 -20.05
C GLN A 193 -33.66 -5.83 -19.90
N GLY A 194 -33.98 -6.40 -18.75
CA GLY A 194 -33.76 -7.82 -18.45
C GLY A 194 -32.27 -8.20 -18.37
N LEU A 195 -31.45 -7.28 -17.89
CA LEU A 195 -29.99 -7.46 -17.74
C LEU A 195 -29.68 -7.97 -16.33
N ASP A 196 -28.67 -8.85 -16.25
CA ASP A 196 -28.11 -9.33 -15.00
C ASP A 196 -26.93 -8.42 -14.58
N ILE A 197 -27.23 -7.17 -14.28
CA ILE A 197 -26.28 -6.14 -13.86
C ILE A 197 -26.81 -5.51 -12.57
N LEU A 198 -25.98 -5.48 -11.54
CA LEU A 198 -26.30 -4.81 -10.27
C LEU A 198 -25.74 -3.38 -10.26
N PRO A 199 -26.36 -2.45 -9.53
CA PRO A 199 -25.76 -1.16 -9.27
C PRO A 199 -24.36 -1.27 -8.66
N LEU A 200 -24.18 -2.14 -7.64
CA LEU A 200 -22.92 -2.43 -6.98
C LEU A 200 -23.00 -3.76 -6.23
N GLN A 201 -21.84 -4.37 -5.96
CA GLN A 201 -21.74 -5.60 -5.20
C GLN A 201 -20.45 -5.59 -4.37
N PRO A 202 -20.40 -4.82 -3.25
CA PRO A 202 -19.20 -4.69 -2.45
C PRO A 202 -18.82 -5.98 -1.74
N SER A 203 -17.53 -6.27 -1.66
CA SER A 203 -16.93 -7.24 -0.75
C SER A 203 -16.90 -6.69 0.69
N GLY A 204 -16.38 -7.46 1.63
CA GLY A 204 -16.13 -6.98 2.99
C GLY A 204 -15.21 -5.75 3.02
N GLU A 205 -14.18 -5.73 2.16
CA GLU A 205 -13.28 -4.59 1.96
C GLU A 205 -14.01 -3.41 1.31
N GLY A 206 -14.88 -3.65 0.34
CA GLY A 206 -15.70 -2.59 -0.27
C GLY A 206 -16.60 -1.90 0.75
N TYR A 207 -17.22 -2.66 1.67
CA TYR A 207 -17.97 -2.08 2.78
C TYR A 207 -17.08 -1.31 3.76
N LEU A 208 -15.84 -1.74 3.97
CA LEU A 208 -14.86 -1.00 4.78
C LEU A 208 -14.56 0.38 4.16
N TYR A 209 -14.36 0.46 2.84
CA TYR A 209 -14.13 1.75 2.16
C TYR A 209 -15.32 2.70 2.26
N PHE A 210 -16.55 2.18 2.15
CA PHE A 210 -17.75 2.99 2.42
C PHE A 210 -17.79 3.49 3.86
N MET A 211 -17.54 2.61 4.82
CA MET A 211 -17.53 2.97 6.24
C MET A 211 -16.49 4.05 6.54
N ASP A 212 -15.28 3.90 6.02
CA ASP A 212 -14.20 4.87 6.20
C ASP A 212 -14.61 6.25 5.70
N HIS A 213 -15.15 6.32 4.50
CA HIS A 213 -15.58 7.57 3.93
C HIS A 213 -16.73 8.22 4.73
N ILE A 214 -17.73 7.43 5.15
CA ILE A 214 -18.87 7.93 5.94
C ILE A 214 -18.41 8.42 7.32
N LEU A 215 -17.53 7.67 8.01
CA LEU A 215 -16.97 8.08 9.29
C LEU A 215 -16.14 9.37 9.16
N ALA A 216 -15.37 9.45 8.12
CA ALA A 216 -14.56 10.60 7.80
C ALA A 216 -15.41 11.85 7.54
N ASP A 217 -16.54 11.71 6.83
CA ASP A 217 -17.48 12.81 6.60
C ASP A 217 -18.16 13.30 7.91
N LEU A 218 -18.44 12.39 8.86
CA LEU A 218 -19.03 12.70 10.14
C LEU A 218 -18.05 13.22 11.19
N GLY A 219 -16.74 13.04 10.97
CA GLY A 219 -15.70 13.43 11.93
C GLY A 219 -15.49 14.94 12.03
N ASP A 220 -15.01 15.41 13.18
CA ASP A 220 -14.57 16.79 13.37
C ASP A 220 -13.18 16.96 12.75
N ASN A 221 -13.11 17.58 11.58
CA ASN A 221 -11.91 17.71 10.77
C ASN A 221 -11.18 19.04 11.00
N THR A 222 -11.21 19.56 12.20
CA THR A 222 -10.52 20.80 12.57
C THR A 222 -9.02 20.59 12.82
N SER A 223 -8.54 19.34 12.93
CA SER A 223 -7.12 19.03 13.06
C SER A 223 -6.51 18.73 11.71
N SER A 224 -5.63 19.60 11.26
CA SER A 224 -4.84 19.50 10.05
C SER A 224 -3.64 18.56 10.22
N GLY A 225 -3.83 17.38 10.76
CA GLY A 225 -2.76 16.42 10.94
C GLY A 225 -3.31 15.05 11.28
N ILE A 226 -2.79 14.06 10.64
CA ILE A 226 -3.20 12.66 10.68
C ILE A 226 -3.18 12.06 12.09
N ARG A 227 -2.36 12.60 13.00
CA ARG A 227 -2.30 12.19 14.42
C ARG A 227 -3.45 12.73 15.27
N GLY A 228 -4.20 13.71 14.78
CA GLY A 228 -5.28 14.39 15.51
C GLY A 228 -6.65 13.75 15.33
N HIS A 229 -6.84 12.87 14.39
CA HIS A 229 -8.13 12.27 14.07
C HIS A 229 -8.54 11.19 15.08
N LYS A 230 -8.92 11.64 16.28
CA LYS A 230 -9.75 10.80 17.14
C LYS A 230 -11.17 10.87 16.56
N ILE A 231 -11.50 9.93 15.68
CA ILE A 231 -12.89 9.68 15.31
C ILE A 231 -13.55 9.13 16.56
N THR A 232 -14.13 10.00 17.34
CA THR A 232 -15.01 9.59 18.41
C THR A 232 -16.31 9.20 17.73
N ALA A 233 -16.40 7.94 17.29
CA ALA A 233 -17.65 7.40 16.79
C ALA A 233 -18.64 7.32 17.97
N GLY A 234 -19.34 8.41 18.23
CA GLY A 234 -20.46 8.40 19.14
C GLY A 234 -21.51 7.41 18.64
N LYS A 235 -22.35 6.91 19.54
CA LYS A 235 -23.40 5.93 19.19
C LYS A 235 -24.25 6.38 17.99
N GLU A 236 -24.57 7.67 17.91
CA GLU A 236 -25.36 8.26 16.82
C GLU A 236 -24.66 8.16 15.46
N ASN A 237 -23.33 8.37 15.42
CA ASN A 237 -22.53 8.25 14.21
C ASN A 237 -22.45 6.79 13.74
N LEU A 238 -22.29 5.85 14.67
CA LEU A 238 -22.29 4.42 14.34
C LEU A 238 -23.66 3.95 13.81
N GLU A 239 -24.76 4.39 14.39
CA GLU A 239 -26.10 4.11 13.89
C GLU A 239 -26.31 4.69 12.48
N TYR A 240 -25.80 5.89 12.22
CA TYR A 240 -25.84 6.50 10.89
C TYR A 240 -25.03 5.66 9.88
N VAL A 241 -23.78 5.30 10.21
CA VAL A 241 -22.93 4.45 9.35
C VAL A 241 -23.65 3.15 9.01
N VAL A 242 -24.14 2.40 10.01
CA VAL A 242 -24.82 1.13 9.78
C VAL A 242 -26.05 1.31 8.89
N ASN A 243 -26.81 2.40 9.06
CA ASN A 243 -27.97 2.68 8.21
C ASN A 243 -27.56 2.98 6.76
N GLN A 244 -26.46 3.72 6.53
CA GLN A 244 -25.95 3.96 5.19
C GLN A 244 -25.46 2.64 4.54
N LEU A 245 -24.70 1.81 5.28
CA LEU A 245 -24.24 0.52 4.77
C LEU A 245 -25.43 -0.42 4.44
N ARG A 246 -26.52 -0.37 5.21
CA ARG A 246 -27.76 -1.10 4.89
C ARG A 246 -28.42 -0.59 3.61
N GLN A 247 -28.40 0.72 3.35
CA GLN A 247 -28.87 1.27 2.07
C GLN A 247 -28.04 0.74 0.89
N ILE A 248 -26.71 0.72 1.04
CA ILE A 248 -25.80 0.14 0.04
C ILE A 248 -26.16 -1.34 -0.20
N TYR A 249 -26.33 -2.11 0.87
CA TYR A 249 -26.66 -3.54 0.79
C TYR A 249 -27.96 -3.84 0.03
N GLN A 250 -28.94 -2.93 0.03
CA GLN A 250 -30.18 -3.09 -0.72
C GLN A 250 -30.01 -3.10 -2.25
N PHE A 251 -28.89 -2.58 -2.75
CA PHE A 251 -28.54 -2.54 -4.18
C PHE A 251 -27.62 -3.68 -4.61
N SER A 252 -27.24 -4.56 -3.68
CA SER A 252 -26.45 -5.76 -3.89
C SER A 252 -27.28 -7.03 -3.70
N THR A 253 -26.70 -8.20 -3.90
CA THR A 253 -27.36 -9.48 -3.61
C THR A 253 -26.73 -10.17 -2.39
N SER A 254 -27.52 -11.05 -1.77
CA SER A 254 -27.03 -11.90 -0.65
C SER A 254 -25.97 -12.94 -1.07
N GLU A 255 -25.74 -13.09 -2.37
CA GLU A 255 -24.72 -14.01 -2.89
C GLU A 255 -23.28 -13.51 -2.65
N SER A 256 -23.15 -12.25 -2.21
CA SER A 256 -21.84 -11.66 -1.86
C SER A 256 -21.16 -12.25 -0.61
N GLU A 257 -21.84 -13.15 0.10
CA GLU A 257 -21.24 -13.85 1.22
C GLU A 257 -20.01 -14.65 0.76
N GLY A 258 -18.84 -14.22 1.23
CA GLY A 258 -17.56 -14.81 0.85
C GLY A 258 -16.88 -14.19 -0.37
N TYR A 259 -17.44 -13.17 -1.00
CA TYR A 259 -16.73 -12.42 -2.04
C TYR A 259 -15.52 -11.73 -1.46
N THR A 260 -14.40 -11.93 -2.14
CA THR A 260 -13.14 -11.26 -1.85
C THR A 260 -13.05 -9.96 -2.64
N TYR A 261 -12.06 -9.16 -2.35
CA TYR A 261 -11.68 -7.99 -3.13
C TYR A 261 -11.48 -8.30 -4.63
N LEU A 262 -10.88 -9.45 -4.96
CA LEU A 262 -10.68 -9.87 -6.36
C LEU A 262 -11.98 -10.29 -7.05
N ASP A 263 -12.94 -10.86 -6.33
CA ASP A 263 -14.26 -11.19 -6.87
C ASP A 263 -15.03 -9.91 -7.24
N GLU A 264 -14.98 -8.88 -6.40
CA GLU A 264 -15.57 -7.57 -6.68
C GLU A 264 -14.97 -6.93 -7.93
N THR A 265 -13.64 -6.94 -8.04
CA THR A 265 -12.91 -6.47 -9.23
C THR A 265 -13.32 -7.25 -10.50
N SER A 266 -13.48 -8.57 -10.39
CA SER A 266 -13.88 -9.42 -11.50
C SER A 266 -15.29 -9.10 -11.99
N LEU A 267 -16.24 -8.88 -11.08
CA LEU A 267 -17.61 -8.49 -11.44
C LEU A 267 -17.66 -7.16 -12.21
N PHE A 268 -16.83 -6.19 -11.80
CA PHE A 268 -16.73 -4.92 -12.51
C PHE A 268 -16.15 -5.10 -13.92
N ASN A 269 -15.07 -5.88 -14.04
CA ASN A 269 -14.42 -6.18 -15.32
C ASN A 269 -15.29 -7.02 -16.27
N GLU A 270 -16.23 -7.79 -15.74
CA GLU A 270 -17.23 -8.53 -16.50
C GLU A 270 -18.47 -7.68 -16.88
N GLY A 271 -18.54 -6.43 -16.41
CA GLY A 271 -19.71 -5.54 -16.60
C GLY A 271 -20.97 -6.00 -15.86
N LYS A 272 -20.81 -6.80 -14.80
CA LYS A 272 -21.92 -7.29 -13.96
C LYS A 272 -22.29 -6.34 -12.84
N VAL A 273 -21.45 -5.35 -12.57
CA VAL A 273 -21.74 -4.24 -11.66
C VAL A 273 -21.43 -2.92 -12.33
N ALA A 274 -22.25 -1.89 -12.05
CA ALA A 274 -22.07 -0.56 -12.61
C ALA A 274 -21.03 0.27 -11.82
N ILE A 275 -20.89 -0.01 -10.53
CA ILE A 275 -20.07 0.74 -9.58
C ILE A 275 -19.13 -0.24 -8.84
N TYR A 276 -17.84 0.14 -8.73
CA TYR A 276 -16.81 -0.57 -8.01
C TYR A 276 -16.15 0.40 -7.02
N VAL A 277 -16.44 0.25 -5.72
CA VAL A 277 -15.87 1.10 -4.69
C VAL A 277 -14.42 0.71 -4.43
N ASN A 278 -13.49 1.61 -4.77
CA ASN A 278 -12.06 1.36 -4.58
C ASN A 278 -11.28 2.67 -4.64
N GLY A 279 -10.05 2.65 -4.16
CA GLY A 279 -9.12 3.77 -4.32
C GLY A 279 -8.50 3.88 -5.70
N VAL A 280 -7.59 4.84 -5.86
CA VAL A 280 -6.87 5.07 -7.12
C VAL A 280 -6.02 3.87 -7.51
N TRP A 281 -5.51 3.10 -6.52
CA TRP A 281 -4.77 1.85 -6.75
C TRP A 281 -5.58 0.77 -7.51
N GLY A 282 -6.89 0.95 -7.64
CA GLY A 282 -7.74 0.09 -8.48
C GLY A 282 -7.55 0.31 -9.98
N ALA A 283 -6.95 1.42 -10.40
CA ALA A 283 -6.77 1.76 -11.82
C ALA A 283 -6.15 0.65 -12.68
N PRO A 284 -5.00 0.05 -12.29
CA PRO A 284 -4.37 -1.03 -13.05
C PRO A 284 -5.14 -2.35 -13.04
N MET A 285 -6.08 -2.52 -12.10
CA MET A 285 -6.89 -3.74 -11.97
C MET A 285 -8.11 -3.75 -12.92
N ILE A 286 -8.47 -2.58 -13.47
CA ILE A 286 -9.59 -2.44 -14.38
C ILE A 286 -9.15 -2.81 -15.79
N SER A 287 -9.87 -3.75 -16.37
CA SER A 287 -9.60 -4.25 -17.72
C SER A 287 -9.69 -3.13 -18.77
N ASP A 288 -8.80 -3.19 -19.79
CA ASP A 288 -8.75 -2.18 -20.88
C ASP A 288 -10.02 -2.13 -21.73
N ASN A 289 -10.83 -3.18 -21.72
CA ASN A 289 -12.11 -3.20 -22.43
C ASN A 289 -13.25 -2.52 -21.67
N ILE A 290 -13.02 -2.05 -20.44
CA ILE A 290 -13.99 -1.29 -19.66
C ILE A 290 -13.65 0.20 -19.72
N SER A 291 -14.58 1.01 -20.26
CA SER A 291 -14.52 2.45 -20.13
C SER A 291 -14.94 2.80 -18.69
N ALA A 292 -13.97 3.17 -17.87
CA ALA A 292 -14.20 3.45 -16.46
C ALA A 292 -13.86 4.90 -16.13
N GLY A 293 -14.82 5.60 -15.54
CA GLY A 293 -14.59 6.87 -14.87
C GLY A 293 -14.40 6.70 -13.37
N TYR A 294 -13.83 7.70 -12.71
CA TYR A 294 -13.73 7.76 -11.24
C TYR A 294 -14.56 8.92 -10.69
N ALA A 295 -15.18 8.71 -9.56
CA ALA A 295 -15.96 9.73 -8.87
C ALA A 295 -15.72 9.64 -7.35
N LEU A 296 -15.76 10.79 -6.66
CA LEU A 296 -15.73 10.79 -5.20
C LEU A 296 -17.06 10.27 -4.65
N LEU A 297 -16.99 9.57 -3.52
CA LEU A 297 -18.19 9.19 -2.77
C LEU A 297 -18.90 10.45 -2.28
N PRO A 298 -20.24 10.42 -2.20
CA PRO A 298 -21.01 11.57 -1.75
C PRO A 298 -20.77 11.88 -0.28
N SER A 299 -21.06 13.11 0.11
CA SER A 299 -21.00 13.56 1.50
C SER A 299 -22.37 14.03 2.00
N VAL A 300 -22.51 14.19 3.33
CA VAL A 300 -23.72 14.73 3.94
C VAL A 300 -23.97 16.17 3.51
N SER A 301 -22.92 16.95 3.35
CA SER A 301 -22.98 18.36 2.99
C SER A 301 -22.97 18.64 1.48
N GLY A 302 -22.63 17.66 0.66
CA GLY A 302 -22.32 17.84 -0.76
C GLY A 302 -20.93 18.43 -1.02
N THR A 303 -20.11 18.63 0.03
CA THR A 303 -18.71 19.03 -0.10
C THR A 303 -17.87 17.84 -0.54
N SER A 304 -16.99 18.02 -1.50
CA SER A 304 -16.12 16.92 -1.94
C SER A 304 -15.13 16.52 -0.84
N ILE A 305 -15.09 15.23 -0.53
CA ILE A 305 -14.25 14.64 0.50
C ILE A 305 -13.44 13.51 -0.12
N SER A 306 -12.17 13.46 0.20
CA SER A 306 -11.28 12.37 -0.19
C SER A 306 -10.50 11.84 0.99
N CYS A 307 -9.96 10.63 0.84
CA CYS A 307 -9.03 10.04 1.78
C CYS A 307 -7.63 10.05 1.16
N GLU A 308 -6.69 10.68 1.86
CA GLU A 308 -5.28 10.68 1.51
C GLU A 308 -4.48 10.19 2.71
N SER A 309 -3.60 9.23 2.51
CA SER A 309 -2.82 8.63 3.58
C SER A 309 -1.42 8.25 3.13
N ALA A 310 -0.44 8.56 3.96
CA ALA A 310 0.87 7.95 3.90
C ALA A 310 0.81 6.62 4.69
N CYS A 311 0.43 5.55 4.01
CA CYS A 311 0.34 4.22 4.64
C CYS A 311 1.62 3.84 5.36
N LEU A 312 1.52 2.90 6.30
CA LEU A 312 2.70 2.30 6.91
C LEU A 312 3.56 1.66 5.81
N GLY A 313 4.81 2.08 5.73
CA GLY A 313 5.73 1.73 4.66
C GLY A 313 6.94 0.93 5.15
N TYR A 314 8.12 1.43 4.89
CA TYR A 314 9.40 0.79 5.21
C TYR A 314 9.76 1.04 6.67
N VAL A 315 9.90 -0.02 7.44
CA VAL A 315 10.48 0.01 8.78
C VAL A 315 11.83 -0.70 8.71
N LEU A 316 12.90 0.04 8.99
CA LEU A 316 14.25 -0.51 9.03
C LEU A 316 14.53 -1.07 10.43
N GLY A 317 15.14 -2.26 10.49
CA GLY A 317 15.52 -2.89 11.74
C GLY A 317 16.71 -2.18 12.40
N ASN A 318 16.62 -1.91 13.68
CA ASN A 318 17.73 -1.46 14.52
C ASN A 318 18.57 -2.69 14.90
N SER A 319 19.48 -3.08 14.01
CA SER A 319 20.26 -4.32 14.14
C SER A 319 21.47 -4.18 15.06
N GLY A 320 21.89 -2.96 15.37
CA GLY A 320 23.16 -2.66 16.02
C GLY A 320 24.40 -3.01 15.16
N ASN A 321 24.21 -3.33 13.88
CA ASN A 321 25.26 -3.58 12.90
C ASN A 321 25.28 -2.46 11.88
N ALA A 322 26.28 -1.59 11.93
CA ALA A 322 26.40 -0.40 11.11
C ALA A 322 26.39 -0.68 9.60
N ASP A 323 26.98 -1.80 9.15
CA ASP A 323 27.04 -2.14 7.73
C ASP A 323 25.64 -2.57 7.21
N ARG A 324 24.88 -3.32 8.01
CA ARG A 324 23.49 -3.71 7.65
C ARG A 324 22.55 -2.51 7.69
N GLU A 325 22.71 -1.63 8.67
CA GLU A 325 21.91 -0.40 8.77
C GLU A 325 22.19 0.56 7.61
N ASP A 326 23.48 0.74 7.24
CA ASP A 326 23.86 1.53 6.06
C ASP A 326 23.27 0.92 4.77
N ALA A 327 23.36 -0.39 4.60
CA ALA A 327 22.78 -1.08 3.46
C ALA A 327 21.25 -0.91 3.39
N SER A 328 20.57 -0.95 4.53
CA SER A 328 19.12 -0.73 4.62
C SER A 328 18.74 0.71 4.28
N ILE A 329 19.50 1.70 4.75
CA ILE A 329 19.33 3.12 4.38
C ILE A 329 19.56 3.32 2.89
N ARG A 330 20.58 2.70 2.29
CA ARG A 330 20.82 2.76 0.85
C ARG A 330 19.68 2.17 0.04
N PHE A 331 19.09 1.07 0.50
CA PHE A 331 17.91 0.48 -0.11
C PHE A 331 16.71 1.43 -0.04
N LEU A 332 16.46 2.05 1.11
CA LEU A 332 15.37 3.01 1.25
C LEU A 332 15.57 4.24 0.35
N LYS A 333 16.76 4.79 0.27
CA LYS A 333 17.09 5.90 -0.65
C LYS A 333 16.86 5.52 -2.12
N TYR A 334 17.23 4.29 -2.49
CA TYR A 334 16.98 3.77 -3.83
C TYR A 334 15.46 3.75 -4.12
N MET A 335 14.64 3.23 -3.21
CA MET A 335 13.19 3.16 -3.37
C MET A 335 12.53 4.54 -3.50
N LEU A 336 13.07 5.55 -2.84
CA LEU A 336 12.56 6.93 -2.86
C LEU A 336 13.20 7.80 -3.95
N SER A 337 14.16 7.26 -4.71
CA SER A 337 14.83 8.01 -5.78
C SER A 337 13.88 8.29 -6.96
N GLU A 338 14.09 9.41 -7.66
CA GLU A 338 13.30 9.79 -8.84
C GLU A 338 13.24 8.66 -9.90
N PRO A 339 14.34 7.98 -10.28
CA PRO A 339 14.26 6.90 -11.26
C PRO A 339 13.37 5.73 -10.82
N VAL A 340 13.42 5.34 -9.54
CA VAL A 340 12.63 4.23 -9.01
C VAL A 340 11.17 4.64 -8.85
N GLN A 341 10.92 5.84 -8.34
CA GLN A 341 9.56 6.37 -8.21
C GLN A 341 8.87 6.54 -9.58
N THR A 342 9.63 6.94 -10.60
CA THR A 342 9.16 6.92 -12.01
C THR A 342 8.75 5.52 -12.46
N ARG A 343 9.53 4.49 -12.13
CA ARG A 343 9.19 3.10 -12.43
C ARG A 343 7.93 2.66 -11.68
N ILE A 344 7.79 3.01 -10.40
CA ILE A 344 6.60 2.70 -9.60
C ILE A 344 5.36 3.24 -10.29
N VAL A 345 5.33 4.52 -10.70
CA VAL A 345 4.19 5.09 -11.42
C VAL A 345 3.90 4.32 -12.70
N ARG A 346 4.91 4.07 -13.55
CA ARG A 346 4.72 3.45 -14.86
C ARG A 346 4.35 1.98 -14.80
N GLU A 347 4.99 1.23 -13.90
CA GLU A 347 4.87 -0.22 -13.86
C GLU A 347 3.74 -0.71 -12.94
N THR A 348 3.36 0.11 -11.94
CA THR A 348 2.34 -0.27 -10.93
C THR A 348 1.13 0.66 -10.86
N GLU A 349 1.18 1.82 -11.52
CA GLU A 349 0.15 2.89 -11.43
C GLU A 349 -0.11 3.36 -10.00
N GLN A 350 0.85 3.21 -9.10
CA GLN A 350 0.76 3.72 -7.74
C GLN A 350 1.24 5.17 -7.67
N ILE A 351 0.72 5.89 -6.67
CA ILE A 351 1.01 7.31 -6.49
C ILE A 351 2.33 7.49 -5.76
N PRO A 352 3.32 8.16 -6.37
CA PRO A 352 4.65 8.32 -5.79
C PRO A 352 4.64 9.27 -4.60
N VAL A 353 5.64 9.14 -3.74
CA VAL A 353 5.85 10.07 -2.61
C VAL A 353 6.98 11.07 -2.86
N ASN A 354 7.83 10.83 -3.84
CA ASN A 354 8.91 11.76 -4.16
C ASN A 354 8.33 13.04 -4.80
N PRO A 355 8.50 14.22 -4.16
CA PRO A 355 7.91 15.46 -4.65
C PRO A 355 8.48 15.97 -5.99
N GLN A 356 9.53 15.32 -6.51
CA GLN A 356 10.09 15.61 -7.83
C GLN A 356 9.31 14.95 -8.98
N ILE A 357 8.36 14.06 -8.65
CA ILE A 357 7.52 13.36 -9.62
C ILE A 357 6.19 14.08 -9.77
N GLU A 358 5.99 14.69 -10.92
CA GLU A 358 4.74 15.38 -11.27
C GLU A 358 3.79 14.38 -11.95
N LEU A 359 2.64 14.10 -11.34
CA LEU A 359 1.67 13.14 -11.92
C LEU A 359 1.14 13.58 -13.28
N GLU A 360 1.14 14.88 -13.56
CA GLU A 360 0.71 15.44 -14.86
C GLU A 360 1.55 14.90 -16.02
N ASP A 361 2.82 14.58 -15.79
CA ASP A 361 3.72 14.01 -16.80
C ASP A 361 3.27 12.62 -17.28
N TYR A 362 2.40 11.95 -16.51
CA TYR A 362 1.85 10.63 -16.81
C TYR A 362 0.40 10.65 -17.28
N ALA A 363 -0.19 11.84 -17.47
CA ALA A 363 -1.61 11.99 -17.85
C ALA A 363 -1.96 11.27 -19.16
N ASP A 364 -1.06 11.32 -20.15
CA ASP A 364 -1.26 10.65 -21.45
C ASP A 364 -0.92 9.14 -21.38
N GLU A 365 0.06 8.74 -20.54
CA GLU A 365 0.52 7.36 -20.42
C GLU A 365 -0.41 6.54 -19.50
N LYS A 366 -0.91 7.17 -18.42
CA LYS A 366 -1.75 6.57 -17.37
C LYS A 366 -3.01 7.41 -17.11
N PRO A 367 -3.85 7.63 -18.12
CA PRO A 367 -4.96 8.61 -18.02
C PRO A 367 -5.97 8.26 -16.93
N ARG A 368 -6.27 6.97 -16.73
CA ARG A 368 -7.21 6.50 -15.71
C ARG A 368 -6.71 6.80 -14.30
N MET A 369 -5.47 6.43 -13.99
CA MET A 369 -4.82 6.72 -12.73
C MET A 369 -4.74 8.24 -12.48
N TYR A 370 -4.28 9.01 -13.46
CA TYR A 370 -4.14 10.47 -13.35
C TYR A 370 -5.47 11.17 -13.08
N GLN A 371 -6.54 10.82 -13.80
CA GLN A 371 -7.87 11.40 -13.60
C GLN A 371 -8.39 11.13 -12.19
N ALA A 372 -8.28 9.89 -11.72
CA ALA A 372 -8.70 9.52 -10.38
C ALA A 372 -7.87 10.24 -9.30
N ALA A 373 -6.55 10.23 -9.43
CA ALA A 373 -5.65 10.92 -8.51
C ALA A 373 -5.95 12.42 -8.45
N SER A 374 -6.15 13.06 -9.61
CA SER A 374 -6.47 14.49 -9.68
C SER A 374 -7.77 14.83 -8.96
N LEU A 375 -8.80 14.00 -9.07
CA LEU A 375 -10.06 14.20 -8.33
C LEU A 375 -9.85 14.11 -6.82
N VAL A 376 -9.10 13.09 -6.36
CA VAL A 376 -8.82 12.90 -4.94
C VAL A 376 -7.99 14.03 -4.38
N MET A 377 -6.92 14.42 -5.09
CA MET A 377 -6.00 15.47 -4.64
C MET A 377 -6.62 16.86 -4.63
N ASN A 378 -7.64 17.12 -5.45
CA ASN A 378 -8.34 18.41 -5.54
C ASN A 378 -9.65 18.46 -4.73
N ALA A 379 -9.96 17.46 -3.91
CA ALA A 379 -11.13 17.50 -3.03
C ALA A 379 -11.03 18.65 -2.02
N ASP A 380 -12.18 19.25 -1.68
CA ASP A 380 -12.26 20.37 -0.74
C ASP A 380 -11.76 19.99 0.66
N ARG A 381 -11.98 18.73 1.06
CA ARG A 381 -11.52 18.17 2.34
C ARG A 381 -10.74 16.89 2.09
N LYS A 382 -9.56 16.81 2.67
CA LYS A 382 -8.73 15.63 2.69
C LYS A 382 -8.63 15.11 4.12
N ILE A 383 -8.82 13.83 4.27
CA ILE A 383 -8.86 13.19 5.58
C ILE A 383 -8.03 11.91 5.53
N ASP A 384 -7.56 11.50 6.69
CA ASP A 384 -6.97 10.18 6.82
C ASP A 384 -8.04 9.09 6.80
N VAL A 385 -7.63 7.89 6.42
CA VAL A 385 -8.51 6.73 6.38
C VAL A 385 -8.72 6.23 7.81
N PRO A 386 -9.97 6.23 8.33
CA PRO A 386 -10.24 5.88 9.72
C PRO A 386 -9.72 4.52 10.16
N ASP A 387 -9.75 3.53 9.28
CA ASP A 387 -9.29 2.18 9.59
C ASP A 387 -7.76 2.04 9.69
N ASN A 388 -6.99 3.09 9.35
CA ASN A 388 -5.56 3.13 9.66
C ASN A 388 -5.26 2.98 11.15
N LEU A 389 -6.19 3.38 12.01
CA LEU A 389 -6.09 3.23 13.46
C LEU A 389 -6.49 1.84 13.96
N TRP A 390 -7.02 0.98 13.09
CA TRP A 390 -7.50 -0.35 13.47
C TRP A 390 -6.37 -1.37 13.47
N THR A 391 -6.50 -2.34 14.37
CA THR A 391 -5.66 -3.55 14.33
C THR A 391 -6.09 -4.48 13.19
N ALA A 392 -5.18 -5.35 12.74
CA ALA A 392 -5.50 -6.38 11.75
C ALA A 392 -6.68 -7.26 12.18
N SER A 393 -6.81 -7.53 13.49
CA SER A 393 -7.93 -8.30 14.05
C SER A 393 -9.26 -7.56 13.89
N GLN A 394 -9.31 -6.25 14.18
CA GLN A 394 -10.52 -5.45 14.01
C GLN A 394 -10.97 -5.40 12.55
N LYS A 395 -10.04 -5.20 11.61
CA LYS A 395 -10.34 -5.26 10.18
C LYS A 395 -10.90 -6.62 9.75
N THR A 396 -10.24 -7.70 10.17
CA THR A 396 -10.68 -9.07 9.86
C THR A 396 -12.08 -9.36 10.42
N ILE A 397 -12.37 -8.88 11.64
CA ILE A 397 -13.69 -9.04 12.26
C ILE A 397 -14.74 -8.26 11.48
N PHE A 398 -14.45 -7.01 11.10
CA PHE A 398 -15.38 -6.19 10.33
C PHE A 398 -15.64 -6.81 8.95
N THR A 399 -14.61 -7.01 8.14
CA THR A 399 -14.75 -7.51 6.76
C THR A 399 -15.37 -8.91 6.70
N GLY A 400 -15.13 -9.74 7.71
CA GLY A 400 -15.69 -11.09 7.80
C GLY A 400 -17.15 -11.15 8.28
N ASN A 401 -17.62 -10.15 9.03
CA ASN A 401 -18.95 -10.20 9.66
C ASN A 401 -19.94 -9.16 9.10
N ILE A 402 -19.46 -8.15 8.38
CA ILE A 402 -20.35 -7.03 7.99
C ILE A 402 -21.55 -7.48 7.18
N LEU A 403 -21.38 -8.42 6.26
CA LEU A 403 -22.48 -8.94 5.44
C LEU A 403 -23.52 -9.71 6.26
N ASP A 404 -23.10 -10.47 7.26
CA ASP A 404 -24.02 -11.16 8.19
C ASP A 404 -24.83 -10.16 9.02
N VAL A 405 -24.21 -9.05 9.42
CA VAL A 405 -24.91 -7.95 10.14
C VAL A 405 -25.91 -7.25 9.23
N LEU A 406 -25.51 -6.94 7.99
CA LEU A 406 -26.36 -6.24 7.04
C LEU A 406 -27.55 -7.10 6.55
N SER A 407 -27.34 -8.40 6.41
CA SER A 407 -28.38 -9.38 6.06
C SER A 407 -29.31 -9.73 7.24
N GLY A 408 -28.98 -9.30 8.47
CA GLY A 408 -29.76 -9.61 9.67
C GLY A 408 -29.53 -11.03 10.25
N LYS A 409 -28.50 -11.74 9.80
CA LYS A 409 -28.14 -13.06 10.31
C LYS A 409 -27.43 -13.00 11.67
N GLN A 410 -26.73 -11.92 11.96
CA GLN A 410 -26.12 -11.65 13.26
C GLN A 410 -26.70 -10.39 13.90
N SER A 411 -26.78 -10.39 15.24
CA SER A 411 -27.12 -9.19 15.99
C SER A 411 -25.97 -8.17 15.93
N GLU A 412 -26.29 -6.87 15.96
CA GLU A 412 -25.41 -5.71 15.80
C GLU A 412 -24.27 -5.60 16.86
N GLN A 413 -23.45 -6.63 17.03
CA GLN A 413 -22.19 -6.55 17.75
C GLN A 413 -21.05 -6.43 16.75
N ILE A 414 -20.92 -5.22 16.19
CA ILE A 414 -19.68 -4.78 15.57
C ILE A 414 -18.82 -4.26 16.73
N GLY A 415 -17.85 -5.07 17.18
CA GLY A 415 -17.03 -4.84 18.36
C GLY A 415 -16.05 -3.68 18.25
#